data_12953d65de09fe149633e1059b148ce6
#
_entry.id   12953d65de09fe149633e1059b148ce6
#
_cell.length_a   1.000
_cell.length_b   1.000
_cell.length_c   1.000
_cell.angle_alpha   90.00
_cell.angle_beta   90.00
_cell.angle_gamma   90.00
#
_symmetry.space_group_name_H-M   'P 1'
#
loop_
_entity.id
_entity.type
_entity.pdbx_description
1 polymer ?
#
loop_
_entity_poly.entity_id
_entity_poly.type
_entity_poly.pdbx_seq_one_letter_code
_entity_poly.pdbx_strand_id
1 'polypeptide(L)'
;MVNNNFSLYNKKLLDRIEKKINFLGVNSKYTAINFLNMRLITSIFFFVFIFSFFKYGYILAVVFVVLYYYLFEWVLLDNKIKKRTFKLNIEAIYFFEVLTLSLQTGRNLVEAISITVNSSSSELALEFKKALRETKYGKSLNESLSDMQKYIPSDSINNIIIALTQTNIYGSNIIDTMYNQVDYLREKRIMEVKSKMSKIPTKISIISVFFFVPLILLIILGPAVLSYLGLG
;
A
#
# COMPACT_ATOMS: atom_id res chain seq x y z
N MET A 1 -14.43 1.01 25.00
CA MET A 1 -14.96 2.39 25.20
C MET A 1 -13.78 3.28 25.55
N VAL A 2 -13.21 4.01 24.60
CA VAL A 2 -12.14 4.97 24.85
C VAL A 2 -12.78 6.34 25.07
N ASN A 3 -12.50 6.89 26.24
CA ASN A 3 -13.07 8.13 26.77
C ASN A 3 -12.78 9.30 25.82
N ASN A 4 -13.83 9.87 25.22
CA ASN A 4 -13.81 10.76 24.06
C ASN A 4 -13.63 12.26 24.42
N ASN A 5 -13.12 12.60 25.61
CA ASN A 5 -13.21 13.96 26.15
C ASN A 5 -11.92 14.80 26.10
N PHE A 6 -10.79 14.31 25.58
CA PHE A 6 -9.57 15.13 25.39
C PHE A 6 -8.77 14.67 24.16
N SER A 7 -9.35 14.72 22.97
CA SER A 7 -8.50 14.58 21.77
C SER A 7 -8.06 15.98 21.32
N LEU A 8 -6.79 16.29 21.51
CA LEU A 8 -6.09 17.44 20.91
C LEU A 8 -6.20 17.47 19.37
N TYR A 9 -6.75 16.40 18.79
CA TYR A 9 -6.79 16.20 17.35
C TYR A 9 -8.20 16.28 16.81
N ASN A 10 -8.34 16.90 15.63
CA ASN A 10 -9.61 16.94 14.90
C ASN A 10 -10.07 15.52 14.58
N LYS A 11 -11.35 15.21 14.86
CA LYS A 11 -11.97 13.89 14.60
C LYS A 11 -11.72 13.41 13.17
N LYS A 12 -11.81 14.31 12.17
CA LYS A 12 -11.56 14.00 10.77
C LYS A 12 -10.12 13.53 10.48
N LEU A 13 -9.15 14.06 11.23
CA LEU A 13 -7.74 13.63 11.17
C LEU A 13 -7.55 12.25 11.80
N LEU A 14 -8.18 12.01 12.94
CA LEU A 14 -8.16 10.70 13.61
C LEU A 14 -8.74 9.60 12.71
N ASP A 15 -9.93 9.82 12.16
CA ASP A 15 -10.59 8.85 11.26
C ASP A 15 -9.74 8.55 10.01
N ARG A 16 -9.07 9.57 9.46
CA ARG A 16 -8.16 9.39 8.31
C ARG A 16 -6.95 8.52 8.66
N ILE A 17 -6.31 8.79 9.77
CA ILE A 17 -5.12 8.03 10.22
C ILE A 17 -5.53 6.61 10.64
N GLU A 18 -6.64 6.46 11.35
CA GLU A 18 -7.19 5.16 11.72
C GLU A 18 -7.49 4.29 10.50
N LYS A 19 -8.12 4.85 9.47
CA LYS A 19 -8.32 4.15 8.19
C LYS A 19 -7.00 3.70 7.56
N LYS A 20 -5.96 4.55 7.55
CA LYS A 20 -4.63 4.17 7.05
C LYS A 20 -3.97 3.09 7.91
N ILE A 21 -4.14 3.13 9.22
CA ILE A 21 -3.60 2.12 10.13
C ILE A 21 -4.33 0.78 9.94
N ASN A 22 -5.64 0.79 9.75
CA ASN A 22 -6.41 -0.40 9.43
C ASN A 22 -5.92 -1.06 8.13
N PHE A 23 -5.50 -0.26 7.15
CA PHE A 23 -4.88 -0.76 5.92
C PHE A 23 -3.49 -1.40 6.12
N LEU A 24 -2.86 -1.27 7.28
CA LEU A 24 -1.66 -2.04 7.62
C LEU A 24 -1.97 -3.48 8.09
N GLY A 25 -3.26 -3.82 8.28
CA GLY A 25 -3.72 -5.15 8.67
C GLY A 25 -3.93 -5.31 10.17
N VAL A 26 -4.51 -6.44 10.52
CA VAL A 26 -4.93 -6.78 11.89
C VAL A 26 -3.77 -6.79 12.91
N ASN A 27 -2.54 -7.04 12.46
CA ASN A 27 -1.35 -7.08 13.30
C ASN A 27 -0.66 -5.71 13.45
N SER A 28 -1.31 -4.62 13.04
CA SER A 28 -0.76 -3.28 13.24
C SER A 28 -0.64 -2.96 14.74
N LYS A 29 0.59 -2.72 15.18
CA LYS A 29 0.90 -2.31 16.57
C LYS A 29 0.60 -0.83 16.85
N TYR A 30 0.20 -0.08 15.82
CA TYR A 30 -0.02 1.36 15.92
C TYR A 30 -1.49 1.68 16.19
N THR A 31 -1.74 2.49 17.22
CA THR A 31 -3.03 3.17 17.42
C THR A 31 -2.93 4.57 16.81
N ALA A 32 -4.03 5.11 16.26
CA ALA A 32 -4.02 6.44 15.63
C ALA A 32 -3.49 7.53 16.57
N ILE A 33 -3.87 7.48 17.84
CA ILE A 33 -3.42 8.42 18.86
C ILE A 33 -1.92 8.28 19.13
N ASN A 34 -1.39 7.06 19.28
CA ASN A 34 0.03 6.83 19.52
C ASN A 34 0.88 7.28 18.32
N PHE A 35 0.39 7.06 17.09
CA PHE A 35 1.07 7.51 15.88
C PHE A 35 1.14 9.04 15.82
N LEU A 36 0.04 9.74 16.10
CA LEU A 36 0.00 11.19 16.10
C LEU A 36 0.86 11.80 17.21
N ASN A 37 0.84 11.21 18.42
CA ASN A 37 1.68 11.65 19.52
C ASN A 37 3.18 11.45 19.21
N MET A 38 3.55 10.29 18.65
CA MET A 38 4.94 10.02 18.24
C MET A 38 5.40 11.04 17.19
N ARG A 39 4.54 11.37 16.21
CA ARG A 39 4.83 12.38 15.19
C ARG A 39 5.04 13.78 15.77
N LEU A 40 4.21 14.18 16.76
CA LEU A 40 4.38 15.47 17.44
C LEU A 40 5.66 15.53 18.26
N ILE A 41 5.92 14.52 19.09
CA ILE A 41 7.11 14.48 19.96
C ILE A 41 8.39 14.55 19.12
N THR A 42 8.47 13.74 18.07
CA THR A 42 9.64 13.73 17.18
C THR A 42 9.78 15.04 16.38
N SER A 43 8.68 15.67 15.98
CA SER A 43 8.67 16.98 15.31
C SER A 43 9.21 18.09 16.22
N ILE A 44 8.79 18.12 17.48
CA ILE A 44 9.28 19.08 18.48
C ILE A 44 10.78 18.87 18.73
N PHE A 45 11.21 17.62 18.85
CA PHE A 45 12.62 17.27 19.04
C PHE A 45 13.49 17.79 17.88
N PHE A 46 13.08 17.56 16.63
CA PHE A 46 13.76 18.08 15.44
C PHE A 46 13.78 19.60 15.39
N PHE A 47 12.67 20.24 15.76
CA PHE A 47 12.60 21.71 15.82
C PHE A 47 13.65 22.28 16.79
N VAL A 48 13.68 21.78 18.03
CA VAL A 48 14.63 22.23 19.06
C VAL A 48 16.07 21.96 18.64
N PHE A 49 16.34 20.80 18.04
CA PHE A 49 17.65 20.42 17.57
C PHE A 49 18.16 21.39 16.49
N ILE A 50 17.39 21.66 15.44
CA ILE A 50 17.77 22.58 14.35
C ILE A 50 17.93 24.01 14.87
N PHE A 51 17.01 24.45 15.74
CA PHE A 51 17.06 25.78 16.34
C PHE A 51 18.34 26.01 17.14
N SER A 52 18.80 25.01 17.87
CA SER A 52 20.02 25.09 18.72
C SER A 52 21.33 25.08 17.93
N PHE A 53 21.39 24.35 16.80
CA PHE A 53 22.63 24.12 16.06
C PHE A 53 22.95 25.14 14.97
N PHE A 54 21.96 25.87 14.44
CA PHE A 54 22.14 26.77 13.29
C PHE A 54 21.89 28.22 13.63
N LYS A 55 22.81 29.11 13.24
CA LYS A 55 22.74 30.57 13.45
C LYS A 55 21.48 31.22 12.83
N TYR A 56 20.95 30.66 11.72
CA TYR A 56 19.68 31.02 11.09
C TYR A 56 18.63 29.92 11.26
N GLY A 57 18.69 29.18 12.37
CA GLY A 57 17.88 27.98 12.63
C GLY A 57 16.37 28.23 12.68
N TYR A 58 15.94 29.46 12.98
CA TYR A 58 14.53 29.79 13.10
C TYR A 58 13.75 29.67 11.76
N ILE A 59 14.36 30.04 10.63
CA ILE A 59 13.72 29.90 9.29
C ILE A 59 13.84 28.46 8.82
N LEU A 60 15.04 27.87 8.93
CA LEU A 60 15.29 26.51 8.49
C LEU A 60 14.48 25.49 9.30
N ALA A 61 14.33 25.68 10.62
CA ALA A 61 13.57 24.76 11.47
C ALA A 61 12.10 24.65 11.03
N VAL A 62 11.44 25.75 10.67
CA VAL A 62 10.05 25.74 10.21
C VAL A 62 9.92 24.92 8.91
N VAL A 63 10.81 25.16 7.93
CA VAL A 63 10.79 24.46 6.64
C VAL A 63 11.03 22.94 6.85
N PHE A 64 12.04 22.59 7.67
CA PHE A 64 12.35 21.19 7.96
C PHE A 64 11.24 20.47 8.74
N VAL A 65 10.58 21.15 9.69
CA VAL A 65 9.45 20.56 10.44
C VAL A 65 8.27 20.26 9.52
N VAL A 66 7.93 21.19 8.60
CA VAL A 66 6.86 20.97 7.63
C VAL A 66 7.22 19.79 6.70
N LEU A 67 8.45 19.76 6.18
CA LEU A 67 8.93 18.67 5.33
C LEU A 67 8.90 17.33 6.09
N TYR A 68 9.40 17.30 7.32
CA TYR A 68 9.39 16.14 8.20
C TYR A 68 7.96 15.63 8.45
N TYR A 69 7.01 16.52 8.69
CA TYR A 69 5.62 16.18 8.96
C TYR A 69 4.97 15.39 7.81
N TYR A 70 5.25 15.78 6.56
CA TYR A 70 4.77 15.05 5.38
C TYR A 70 5.55 13.76 5.12
N LEU A 71 6.88 13.79 5.27
CA LEU A 71 7.73 12.61 5.07
C LEU A 71 7.44 11.50 6.08
N PHE A 72 7.16 11.85 7.34
CA PHE A 72 6.87 10.87 8.40
C PHE A 72 5.63 10.03 8.07
N GLU A 73 4.54 10.66 7.64
CA GLU A 73 3.33 9.94 7.23
C GLU A 73 3.59 9.08 5.99
N TRP A 74 4.27 9.64 4.99
CA TRP A 74 4.56 8.93 3.75
C TRP A 74 5.47 7.70 3.97
N VAL A 75 6.52 7.80 4.77
CA VAL A 75 7.46 6.69 5.01
C VAL A 75 6.83 5.60 5.88
N LEU A 76 6.14 5.97 6.95
CA LEU A 76 5.64 5.02 7.94
C LEU A 76 4.31 4.37 7.57
N LEU A 77 3.42 5.10 6.89
CA LEU A 77 2.10 4.60 6.50
C LEU A 77 2.03 4.33 5.00
N ASP A 78 2.14 5.34 4.16
CA ASP A 78 1.79 5.21 2.74
C ASP A 78 2.70 4.22 2.00
N ASN A 79 4.00 4.19 2.30
CA ASN A 79 4.93 3.25 1.68
C ASN A 79 4.68 1.80 2.12
N LYS A 80 4.35 1.59 3.41
CA LYS A 80 4.00 0.27 3.93
C LYS A 80 2.66 -0.21 3.35
N ILE A 81 1.67 0.67 3.27
CA ILE A 81 0.37 0.36 2.66
C ILE A 81 0.55 -0.02 1.19
N LYS A 82 1.33 0.74 0.41
CA LYS A 82 1.63 0.42 -1.00
C LYS A 82 2.29 -0.95 -1.16
N LYS A 83 3.27 -1.28 -0.31
CA LYS A 83 3.93 -2.59 -0.32
C LYS A 83 2.94 -3.71 0.01
N ARG A 84 2.08 -3.50 1.01
CA ARG A 84 1.04 -4.46 1.39
C ARG A 84 0.01 -4.65 0.28
N THR A 85 -0.50 -3.55 -0.30
CA THR A 85 -1.42 -3.61 -1.44
C THR A 85 -0.85 -4.42 -2.59
N PHE A 86 0.42 -4.18 -2.93
CA PHE A 86 1.10 -4.90 -3.99
C PHE A 86 1.21 -6.40 -3.69
N LYS A 87 1.55 -6.76 -2.46
CA LYS A 87 1.63 -8.15 -2.01
C LYS A 87 0.27 -8.83 -2.07
N LEU A 88 -0.76 -8.19 -1.51
CA LEU A 88 -2.13 -8.71 -1.51
C LEU A 88 -2.67 -8.92 -2.94
N ASN A 89 -2.39 -8.00 -3.87
CA ASN A 89 -2.80 -8.15 -5.27
C ASN A 89 -2.16 -9.35 -5.97
N ILE A 90 -0.93 -9.69 -5.62
CA ILE A 90 -0.28 -10.90 -6.14
C ILE A 90 -0.92 -12.16 -5.54
N GLU A 91 -1.11 -12.17 -4.23
CA GLU A 91 -1.73 -13.29 -3.52
C GLU A 91 -3.18 -13.53 -3.95
N ALA A 92 -3.89 -12.46 -4.30
CA ALA A 92 -5.30 -12.49 -4.69
C ALA A 92 -5.56 -13.34 -5.93
N ILE A 93 -4.65 -13.33 -6.92
CA ILE A 93 -4.83 -14.13 -8.15
C ILE A 93 -4.96 -15.59 -7.78
N TYR A 94 -3.95 -16.13 -7.08
CA TYR A 94 -3.97 -17.55 -6.69
C TYR A 94 -5.12 -17.87 -5.73
N PHE A 95 -5.38 -17.00 -4.74
CA PHE A 95 -6.45 -17.19 -3.77
C PHE A 95 -7.82 -17.31 -4.45
N PHE A 96 -8.16 -16.39 -5.35
CA PHE A 96 -9.45 -16.40 -6.03
C PHE A 96 -9.54 -17.49 -7.11
N GLU A 97 -8.44 -17.93 -7.70
CA GLU A 97 -8.40 -19.13 -8.55
C GLU A 97 -8.82 -20.37 -7.78
N VAL A 98 -8.20 -20.62 -6.62
CA VAL A 98 -8.52 -21.78 -5.76
C VAL A 98 -9.96 -21.68 -5.26
N LEU A 99 -10.43 -20.48 -4.92
CA LEU A 99 -11.82 -20.25 -4.52
C LEU A 99 -12.79 -20.60 -5.65
N THR A 100 -12.50 -20.15 -6.88
CA THR A 100 -13.34 -20.45 -8.07
C THR A 100 -13.39 -21.95 -8.34
N LEU A 101 -12.26 -22.63 -8.30
CA LEU A 101 -12.19 -24.09 -8.45
C LEU A 101 -13.01 -24.80 -7.35
N SER A 102 -12.93 -24.32 -6.11
CA SER A 102 -13.70 -24.89 -5.00
C SER A 102 -15.21 -24.70 -5.19
N LEU A 103 -15.64 -23.56 -5.73
CA LEU A 103 -17.04 -23.29 -6.05
C LEU A 103 -17.55 -24.20 -7.20
N GLN A 104 -16.70 -24.50 -8.20
CA GLN A 104 -17.05 -25.40 -9.30
C GLN A 104 -17.35 -26.83 -8.85
N THR A 105 -16.81 -27.28 -7.73
CA THR A 105 -17.14 -28.59 -7.16
C THR A 105 -18.54 -28.65 -6.53
N GLY A 106 -19.36 -27.60 -6.68
CA GLY A 106 -20.72 -27.53 -6.15
C GLY A 106 -20.81 -27.18 -4.67
N ARG A 107 -19.72 -26.73 -4.07
CA ARG A 107 -19.68 -26.33 -2.65
C ARG A 107 -20.32 -24.96 -2.46
N ASN A 108 -20.90 -24.75 -1.29
CA ASN A 108 -21.37 -23.43 -0.91
C ASN A 108 -20.18 -22.45 -0.65
N LEU A 109 -20.47 -21.17 -0.65
CA LEU A 109 -19.44 -20.12 -0.53
C LEU A 109 -18.62 -20.24 0.76
N VAL A 110 -19.25 -20.55 1.90
CA VAL A 110 -18.55 -20.71 3.21
C VAL A 110 -17.56 -21.85 3.18
N GLU A 111 -17.96 -22.99 2.63
CA GLU A 111 -17.08 -24.17 2.48
C GLU A 111 -15.96 -23.90 1.50
N ALA A 112 -16.24 -23.29 0.35
CA ALA A 112 -15.26 -22.93 -0.66
C ALA A 112 -14.18 -21.98 -0.08
N ILE A 113 -14.58 -20.93 0.65
CA ILE A 113 -13.65 -20.04 1.35
C ILE A 113 -12.85 -20.83 2.39
N SER A 114 -13.47 -21.72 3.17
CA SER A 114 -12.78 -22.52 4.19
C SER A 114 -11.67 -23.40 3.59
N ILE A 115 -11.93 -24.06 2.46
CA ILE A 115 -10.93 -24.85 1.74
C ILE A 115 -9.78 -23.97 1.24
N THR A 116 -10.13 -22.86 0.60
CA THR A 116 -9.15 -21.92 0.05
C THR A 116 -8.22 -21.36 1.13
N VAL A 117 -8.77 -20.98 2.27
CA VAL A 117 -8.00 -20.49 3.42
C VAL A 117 -7.06 -21.54 4.00
N ASN A 118 -7.47 -22.81 4.01
CA ASN A 118 -6.65 -23.90 4.50
C ASN A 118 -5.58 -24.35 3.50
N SER A 119 -5.77 -24.09 2.20
CA SER A 119 -4.79 -24.40 1.14
C SER A 119 -3.69 -23.34 1.00
N SER A 120 -3.82 -22.18 1.64
CA SER A 120 -2.89 -21.05 1.50
C SER A 120 -2.54 -20.44 2.86
N SER A 121 -1.26 -20.11 3.06
CA SER A 121 -0.76 -19.35 4.21
C SER A 121 -0.55 -17.86 3.89
N SER A 122 -1.18 -17.38 2.82
CA SER A 122 -1.05 -15.98 2.38
C SER A 122 -1.67 -14.99 3.38
N GLU A 123 -1.26 -13.74 3.30
CA GLU A 123 -1.83 -12.68 4.15
C GLU A 123 -3.32 -12.45 3.85
N LEU A 124 -3.71 -12.57 2.58
CA LEU A 124 -5.11 -12.53 2.17
C LEU A 124 -5.92 -13.67 2.79
N ALA A 125 -5.37 -14.90 2.80
CA ALA A 125 -6.01 -16.04 3.45
C ALA A 125 -6.23 -15.82 4.95
N LEU A 126 -5.32 -15.14 5.64
CA LEU A 126 -5.49 -14.79 7.06
C LEU A 126 -6.66 -13.82 7.30
N GLU A 127 -6.85 -12.84 6.41
CA GLU A 127 -8.00 -11.91 6.50
C GLU A 127 -9.33 -12.66 6.27
N PHE A 128 -9.41 -13.53 5.26
CA PHE A 128 -10.58 -14.38 5.02
C PHE A 128 -10.82 -15.37 6.17
N LYS A 129 -9.76 -15.92 6.76
CA LYS A 129 -9.86 -16.79 7.94
C LYS A 129 -10.48 -16.08 9.13
N LYS A 130 -10.13 -14.80 9.30
CA LYS A 130 -10.74 -13.96 10.34
C LYS A 130 -12.23 -13.75 10.07
N ALA A 131 -12.61 -13.42 8.84
CA ALA A 131 -14.02 -13.27 8.46
C ALA A 131 -14.83 -14.55 8.71
N LEU A 132 -14.29 -15.72 8.30
CA LEU A 132 -14.93 -17.01 8.59
C LEU A 132 -15.04 -17.29 10.11
N ARG A 133 -14.11 -16.83 10.91
CA ARG A 133 -14.21 -16.98 12.37
C ARG A 133 -15.35 -16.16 12.94
N GLU A 134 -15.55 -14.95 12.45
CA GLU A 134 -16.65 -14.09 12.87
C GLU A 134 -18.02 -14.72 12.53
N THR A 135 -18.13 -15.45 11.42
CA THR A 135 -19.37 -16.18 11.10
C THR A 135 -19.68 -17.30 12.09
N LYS A 136 -18.66 -17.97 12.64
CA LYS A 136 -18.84 -18.99 13.69
C LYS A 136 -19.37 -18.41 15.01
N TYR A 137 -19.19 -17.09 15.23
CA TYR A 137 -19.75 -16.38 16.38
C TYR A 137 -21.12 -15.73 16.10
N GLY A 138 -21.79 -16.13 15.01
CA GLY A 138 -23.15 -15.72 14.69
C GLY A 138 -23.29 -14.51 13.76
N LYS A 139 -22.17 -13.94 13.28
CA LYS A 139 -22.21 -12.87 12.29
C LYS A 139 -22.52 -13.43 10.91
N SER A 140 -23.29 -12.71 10.09
CA SER A 140 -23.52 -13.16 8.70
C SER A 140 -22.22 -13.12 7.89
N LEU A 141 -22.09 -14.01 6.89
CA LEU A 141 -20.93 -14.01 5.99
C LEU A 141 -20.77 -12.66 5.30
N ASN A 142 -21.86 -12.09 4.82
CA ASN A 142 -21.85 -10.81 4.11
C ASN A 142 -21.38 -9.66 4.99
N GLU A 143 -21.79 -9.59 6.24
CA GLU A 143 -21.30 -8.60 7.21
C GLU A 143 -19.82 -8.79 7.51
N SER A 144 -19.39 -10.05 7.70
CA SER A 144 -17.99 -10.37 7.99
C SER A 144 -17.07 -10.01 6.83
N LEU A 145 -17.48 -10.29 5.60
CA LEU A 145 -16.77 -9.88 4.38
C LEU A 145 -16.76 -8.36 4.19
N SER A 146 -17.87 -7.68 4.47
CA SER A 146 -17.94 -6.21 4.40
C SER A 146 -17.03 -5.54 5.43
N ASP A 147 -16.93 -6.09 6.65
CA ASP A 147 -16.00 -5.56 7.66
C ASP A 147 -14.55 -5.83 7.30
N MET A 148 -14.25 -6.98 6.68
CA MET A 148 -12.92 -7.30 6.19
C MET A 148 -12.39 -6.27 5.18
N GLN A 149 -13.25 -5.69 4.33
CA GLN A 149 -12.88 -4.64 3.36
C GLN A 149 -12.18 -3.43 4.01
N LYS A 150 -12.53 -3.11 5.26
CA LYS A 150 -11.93 -2.00 6.01
C LYS A 150 -10.42 -2.18 6.25
N TYR A 151 -9.92 -3.41 6.16
CA TYR A 151 -8.53 -3.80 6.40
C TYR A 151 -7.76 -4.09 5.11
N ILE A 152 -8.43 -4.11 3.95
CA ILE A 152 -7.81 -4.42 2.65
C ILE A 152 -7.64 -3.14 1.83
N PRO A 153 -6.39 -2.68 1.61
CA PRO A 153 -6.10 -1.45 0.87
C PRO A 153 -6.09 -1.66 -0.66
N SER A 154 -6.86 -2.61 -1.19
CA SER A 154 -6.91 -2.93 -2.62
C SER A 154 -8.33 -2.83 -3.15
N ASP A 155 -8.58 -1.85 -4.02
CA ASP A 155 -9.88 -1.68 -4.67
C ASP A 155 -10.25 -2.90 -5.51
N SER A 156 -9.27 -3.55 -6.17
CA SER A 156 -9.55 -4.74 -6.98
C SER A 156 -10.05 -5.90 -6.13
N ILE A 157 -9.44 -6.14 -4.97
CA ILE A 157 -9.89 -7.18 -4.03
C ILE A 157 -11.25 -6.82 -3.43
N ASN A 158 -11.43 -5.55 -3.06
CA ASN A 158 -12.71 -5.07 -2.50
C ASN A 158 -13.85 -5.23 -3.49
N ASN A 159 -13.63 -4.97 -4.79
CA ASN A 159 -14.63 -5.20 -5.84
C ASN A 159 -15.02 -6.68 -5.95
N ILE A 160 -14.07 -7.59 -5.81
CA ILE A 160 -14.35 -9.04 -5.79
C ILE A 160 -15.17 -9.42 -4.55
N ILE A 161 -14.82 -8.89 -3.39
CA ILE A 161 -15.59 -9.13 -2.15
C ILE A 161 -17.02 -8.62 -2.30
N ILE A 162 -17.22 -7.44 -2.90
CA ILE A 162 -18.56 -6.91 -3.21
C ILE A 162 -19.31 -7.86 -4.15
N ALA A 163 -18.68 -8.34 -5.21
CA ALA A 163 -19.28 -9.28 -6.14
C ALA A 163 -19.68 -10.59 -5.44
N LEU A 164 -18.82 -11.13 -4.57
CA LEU A 164 -19.12 -12.32 -3.76
C LEU A 164 -20.34 -12.10 -2.85
N THR A 165 -20.45 -10.97 -2.18
CA THR A 165 -21.57 -10.66 -1.29
C THR A 165 -22.87 -10.48 -2.07
N GLN A 166 -22.82 -9.84 -3.24
CA GLN A 166 -23.98 -9.61 -4.10
C GLN A 166 -24.47 -10.93 -4.70
N THR A 167 -23.60 -11.76 -5.25
CA THR A 167 -23.99 -13.06 -5.84
C THR A 167 -24.52 -14.02 -4.81
N ASN A 168 -24.03 -13.99 -3.59
CA ASN A 168 -24.53 -14.80 -2.48
C ASN A 168 -25.98 -14.41 -2.09
N ILE A 169 -26.35 -13.14 -2.25
CA ILE A 169 -27.70 -12.65 -1.95
C ILE A 169 -28.68 -12.94 -3.10
N TYR A 170 -28.27 -12.71 -4.34
CA TYR A 170 -29.16 -12.72 -5.51
C TYR A 170 -29.16 -14.04 -6.29
N GLY A 171 -28.33 -15.03 -5.90
CA GLY A 171 -28.28 -16.36 -6.54
C GLY A 171 -27.83 -16.34 -7.99
N SER A 172 -27.15 -15.27 -8.45
CA SER A 172 -26.58 -15.21 -9.79
C SER A 172 -25.39 -16.19 -9.93
N ASN A 173 -24.97 -16.47 -11.16
CA ASN A 173 -23.89 -17.42 -11.42
C ASN A 173 -22.55 -16.91 -10.85
N ILE A 174 -22.26 -17.29 -9.59
CA ILE A 174 -21.08 -16.88 -8.85
C ILE A 174 -19.80 -17.34 -9.55
N ILE A 175 -19.83 -18.48 -10.23
CA ILE A 175 -18.66 -19.09 -10.87
C ILE A 175 -18.19 -18.23 -12.03
N ASP A 176 -19.09 -17.84 -12.94
CA ASP A 176 -18.76 -16.96 -14.08
C ASP A 176 -18.28 -15.59 -13.61
N THR A 177 -18.93 -15.05 -12.58
CA THR A 177 -18.50 -13.81 -11.97
C THR A 177 -17.07 -13.92 -11.44
N MET A 178 -16.72 -15.00 -10.76
CA MET A 178 -15.38 -15.22 -10.23
C MET A 178 -14.33 -15.41 -11.33
N TYR A 179 -14.64 -16.12 -12.40
CA TYR A 179 -13.73 -16.23 -13.56
C TYR A 179 -13.40 -14.85 -14.13
N ASN A 180 -14.40 -14.04 -14.41
CA ASN A 180 -14.21 -12.69 -14.95
C ASN A 180 -13.35 -11.83 -14.01
N GLN A 181 -13.52 -11.97 -12.69
CA GLN A 181 -12.74 -11.23 -11.70
C GLN A 181 -11.29 -11.71 -11.64
N VAL A 182 -11.05 -13.01 -11.73
CA VAL A 182 -9.69 -13.57 -11.76
C VAL A 182 -8.95 -13.14 -13.02
N ASP A 183 -9.60 -13.21 -14.17
CA ASP A 183 -9.02 -12.77 -15.44
C ASP A 183 -8.70 -11.28 -15.42
N TYR A 184 -9.59 -10.45 -14.88
CA TYR A 184 -9.32 -9.03 -14.65
C TYR A 184 -8.06 -8.79 -13.78
N LEU A 185 -7.88 -9.56 -12.69
CA LEU A 185 -6.68 -9.44 -11.85
C LEU A 185 -5.41 -9.82 -12.62
N ARG A 186 -5.46 -10.89 -13.44
CA ARG A 186 -4.35 -11.34 -14.29
C ARG A 186 -3.97 -10.28 -15.32
N GLU A 187 -4.95 -9.77 -16.07
CA GLU A 187 -4.74 -8.73 -17.07
C GLU A 187 -4.16 -7.46 -16.44
N LYS A 188 -4.72 -7.01 -15.34
CA LYS A 188 -4.21 -5.86 -14.59
C LYS A 188 -2.75 -6.09 -14.20
N ARG A 189 -2.40 -7.28 -13.72
CA ARG A 189 -1.02 -7.62 -13.35
C ARG A 189 -0.09 -7.59 -14.55
N ILE A 190 -0.50 -8.14 -15.69
CA ILE A 190 0.27 -8.10 -16.94
C ILE A 190 0.49 -6.65 -17.38
N MET A 191 -0.53 -5.80 -17.34
CA MET A 191 -0.41 -4.38 -17.68
C MET A 191 0.53 -3.63 -16.74
N GLU A 192 0.49 -3.90 -15.43
CA GLU A 192 1.42 -3.30 -14.47
C GLU A 192 2.89 -3.68 -14.77
N VAL A 193 3.14 -4.95 -15.10
CA VAL A 193 4.48 -5.43 -15.45
C VAL A 193 4.94 -4.79 -16.76
N LYS A 194 4.10 -4.79 -17.81
CA LYS A 194 4.40 -4.14 -19.10
C LYS A 194 4.72 -2.66 -18.92
N SER A 195 3.91 -1.93 -18.12
CA SER A 195 4.16 -0.51 -17.82
C SER A 195 5.47 -0.26 -17.09
N LYS A 196 5.89 -1.17 -16.20
CA LYS A 196 7.21 -1.08 -15.56
C LYS A 196 8.33 -1.35 -16.54
N MET A 197 8.18 -2.37 -17.39
CA MET A 197 9.19 -2.74 -18.39
C MET A 197 9.38 -1.64 -19.43
N SER A 198 8.31 -1.00 -19.91
CA SER A 198 8.39 0.08 -20.91
C SER A 198 9.14 1.33 -20.42
N LYS A 199 9.25 1.52 -19.11
CA LYS A 199 10.00 2.63 -18.50
C LYS A 199 11.50 2.36 -18.37
N ILE A 200 11.93 1.11 -18.50
CA ILE A 200 13.35 0.72 -18.34
C ILE A 200 14.23 1.32 -19.45
N PRO A 201 13.89 1.22 -20.76
CA PRO A 201 14.70 1.81 -21.81
C PRO A 201 14.89 3.32 -21.64
N THR A 202 13.81 4.04 -21.29
CA THR A 202 13.86 5.49 -21.06
C THR A 202 14.82 5.84 -19.91
N LYS A 203 14.79 5.09 -18.80
CA LYS A 203 15.72 5.31 -17.69
C LYS A 203 17.17 5.06 -18.10
N ILE A 204 17.42 4.00 -18.84
CA ILE A 204 18.77 3.67 -19.34
C ILE A 204 19.26 4.81 -20.26
N SER A 205 18.43 5.28 -21.18
CA SER A 205 18.79 6.39 -22.09
C SER A 205 19.13 7.67 -21.33
N ILE A 206 18.33 8.05 -20.32
CA ILE A 206 18.60 9.24 -19.51
C ILE A 206 19.93 9.11 -18.76
N ILE A 207 20.17 7.97 -18.14
CA ILE A 207 21.44 7.72 -17.40
C ILE A 207 22.62 7.75 -18.36
N SER A 208 22.48 7.13 -19.56
CA SER A 208 23.52 7.12 -20.58
C SER A 208 23.86 8.53 -21.05
N VAL A 209 22.87 9.34 -21.38
CA VAL A 209 23.08 10.74 -21.79
C VAL A 209 23.78 11.53 -20.68
N PHE A 210 23.32 11.41 -19.44
CA PHE A 210 23.90 12.13 -18.31
C PHE A 210 25.38 11.76 -18.05
N PHE A 211 25.76 10.52 -18.36
CA PHE A 211 27.14 10.05 -18.17
C PHE A 211 28.03 10.34 -19.41
N PHE A 212 27.52 10.05 -20.61
CA PHE A 212 28.34 10.16 -21.83
C PHE A 212 28.51 11.60 -22.31
N VAL A 213 27.52 12.48 -22.15
CA VAL A 213 27.65 13.87 -22.63
C VAL A 213 28.79 14.63 -21.92
N PRO A 214 28.92 14.63 -20.57
CA PRO A 214 30.05 15.29 -19.93
C PRO A 214 31.39 14.64 -20.28
N LEU A 215 31.44 13.32 -20.46
CA LEU A 215 32.64 12.62 -20.85
C LEU A 215 33.13 13.05 -22.26
N ILE A 216 32.23 13.12 -23.22
CA ILE A 216 32.52 13.57 -24.61
C ILE A 216 32.98 15.03 -24.60
N LEU A 217 32.32 15.90 -23.83
CA LEU A 217 32.73 17.29 -23.68
C LEU A 217 34.14 17.42 -23.10
N LEU A 218 34.48 16.61 -22.11
CA LEU A 218 35.81 16.60 -21.50
C LEU A 218 36.89 16.15 -22.50
N ILE A 219 36.58 15.14 -23.33
CA ILE A 219 37.52 14.66 -24.37
C ILE A 219 37.73 15.71 -25.46
N ILE A 220 36.64 16.39 -25.89
CA ILE A 220 36.72 17.37 -26.99
C ILE A 220 37.32 18.70 -26.53
N LEU A 221 36.88 19.21 -25.37
CA LEU A 221 37.31 20.50 -24.85
C LEU A 221 38.59 20.43 -24.04
N GLY A 222 38.93 19.25 -23.50
CA GLY A 222 40.12 19.06 -22.70
C GLY A 222 41.41 19.56 -23.35
N PRO A 223 41.75 19.17 -24.56
CA PRO A 223 42.95 19.66 -25.25
C PRO A 223 42.92 21.18 -25.49
N ALA A 224 41.76 21.74 -25.82
CA ALA A 224 41.59 23.18 -26.03
C ALA A 224 41.79 23.98 -24.72
N VAL A 225 41.28 23.47 -23.61
CA VAL A 225 41.48 24.09 -22.26
C VAL A 225 42.96 23.99 -21.84
N LEU A 226 43.60 22.85 -22.03
CA LEU A 226 45.04 22.68 -21.72
C LEU A 226 45.94 23.64 -22.54
N SER A 227 45.67 23.77 -23.82
CA SER A 227 46.41 24.74 -24.67
C SER A 227 46.16 26.18 -24.25
N TYR A 228 44.95 26.54 -23.84
CA TYR A 228 44.66 27.89 -23.35
C TYR A 228 45.32 28.20 -21.99
N LEU A 229 45.50 27.21 -21.14
CA LEU A 229 46.16 27.34 -19.84
C LEU A 229 47.68 27.26 -19.95
N GLY A 230 48.27 27.06 -21.12
CA GLY A 230 49.71 26.97 -21.34
C GLY A 230 50.32 25.70 -20.80
N LEU A 231 49.54 24.65 -20.59
CA LEU A 231 49.96 23.36 -20.06
C LEU A 231 50.09 22.26 -21.12
N GLY A 232 50.04 22.65 -22.38
CA GLY A 232 50.17 21.77 -23.55
C GLY A 232 51.43 21.99 -24.34
#